data_7870edce4966c0a587564df5034d3e17
#
_entry.id   7870edce4966c0a587564df5034d3e17
#
_cell.length_a   1.000
_cell.length_b   1.000
_cell.length_c   1.000
_cell.angle_alpha   90.00
_cell.angle_beta   90.00
_cell.angle_gamma   90.00
#
_symmetry.space_group_name_H-M   'P 1'
#
loop_
_entity.id
_entity.type
_entity.pdbx_description
1 polymer ?
#
loop_
_entity_poly.entity_id
_entity_poly.type
_entity_poly.pdbx_seq_one_letter_code
_entity_poly.pdbx_strand_id
1 'polypeptide(L)'
;NNVKAFAEGELLYGFGKKEDNLLFVKWGPGVGSAMIIGNQLYEGHGYKAAEIGHYIIEPDGLPCRCGRRGCLETKVSIPAIVNRLQEIYSKEETPRLYELTDGDPGGITEESFTEWIEGAEGLPDILSDSAVADILGHNIERLARAVVNVMTMLAPDHTIIFGSMLDNAYIEQAFLRDCRKYDPSYTEEYIGRSLLSRQIHSIGPTAITAKELFF
;
A
#
# COMPACT_ATOMS: atom_id res chain seq x y z
N ASN A 1 -2.64 -5.60 -14.82
CA ASN A 1 -2.29 -5.05 -13.51
C ASN A 1 -3.55 -4.51 -12.83
N ASN A 2 -3.95 -5.10 -11.70
CA ASN A 2 -5.20 -4.79 -11.01
C ASN A 2 -5.31 -3.31 -10.58
N VAL A 3 -4.18 -2.65 -10.31
CA VAL A 3 -4.14 -1.23 -9.91
C VAL A 3 -4.48 -0.33 -11.10
N LYS A 4 -4.01 -0.66 -12.30
CA LYS A 4 -4.33 0.10 -13.52
C LYS A 4 -5.81 -0.05 -13.89
N ALA A 5 -6.36 -1.26 -13.79
CA ALA A 5 -7.78 -1.50 -13.98
C ALA A 5 -8.65 -0.72 -12.99
N PHE A 6 -8.19 -0.62 -11.74
CA PHE A 6 -8.87 0.16 -10.72
C PHE A 6 -8.80 1.68 -11.02
N ALA A 7 -7.65 2.18 -11.44
CA ALA A 7 -7.49 3.58 -11.83
C ALA A 7 -8.44 3.98 -12.98
N GLU A 8 -8.62 3.11 -13.97
CA GLU A 8 -9.63 3.29 -15.02
C GLU A 8 -11.07 3.35 -14.45
N GLY A 9 -11.37 2.50 -13.47
CA GLY A 9 -12.68 2.53 -12.80
C GLY A 9 -12.93 3.83 -12.03
N GLU A 10 -11.92 4.32 -11.33
CA GLU A 10 -12.00 5.61 -10.61
C GLU A 10 -12.12 6.80 -11.58
N LEU A 11 -11.46 6.74 -12.73
CA LEU A 11 -11.60 7.75 -13.77
C LEU A 11 -13.03 7.82 -14.30
N LEU A 12 -13.68 6.66 -14.50
CA LEU A 12 -15.04 6.60 -15.07
C LEU A 12 -16.13 6.89 -14.02
N TYR A 13 -15.97 6.40 -12.79
CA TYR A 13 -17.06 6.34 -11.81
C TYR A 13 -16.76 7.04 -10.49
N GLY A 14 -15.49 7.35 -10.19
CA GLY A 14 -15.02 7.90 -8.91
C GLY A 14 -14.55 9.35 -8.95
N PHE A 15 -13.42 9.59 -8.32
CA PHE A 15 -12.77 10.90 -8.18
C PHE A 15 -12.37 11.53 -9.54
N GLY A 16 -12.00 10.70 -10.52
CA GLY A 16 -11.41 11.13 -11.78
C GLY A 16 -12.29 12.03 -12.66
N LYS A 17 -13.55 12.28 -12.27
CA LYS A 17 -14.44 13.16 -13.07
C LYS A 17 -14.09 14.64 -13.04
N LYS A 18 -13.20 15.08 -12.14
CA LYS A 18 -12.87 16.50 -11.92
C LYS A 18 -11.38 16.81 -12.00
N GLU A 19 -10.53 15.80 -11.96
CA GLU A 19 -9.09 15.95 -11.83
C GLU A 19 -8.37 15.35 -13.03
N ASP A 20 -7.40 16.06 -13.58
CA ASP A 20 -6.69 15.64 -14.79
C ASP A 20 -5.54 14.67 -14.52
N ASN A 21 -4.91 14.79 -13.34
CA ASN A 21 -3.71 14.03 -12.98
C ASN A 21 -3.89 13.36 -11.63
N LEU A 22 -3.89 12.04 -11.62
CA LEU A 22 -4.12 11.25 -10.41
C LEU A 22 -3.00 10.21 -10.21
N LEU A 23 -2.57 10.07 -8.96
CA LEU A 23 -1.73 8.96 -8.52
C LEU A 23 -2.57 7.99 -7.69
N PHE A 24 -2.52 6.71 -8.05
CA PHE A 24 -3.15 5.63 -7.29
C PHE A 24 -2.08 4.81 -6.60
N VAL A 25 -2.25 4.53 -5.32
CA VAL A 25 -1.33 3.71 -4.53
C VAL A 25 -2.13 2.63 -3.79
N LYS A 26 -1.78 1.37 -4.06
CA LYS A 26 -2.32 0.19 -3.38
C LYS A 26 -1.29 -0.39 -2.43
N TRP A 27 -1.71 -0.64 -1.18
CA TRP A 27 -0.90 -1.36 -0.21
C TRP A 27 -1.66 -2.54 0.41
N GLY A 28 -1.08 -3.72 0.32
CA GLY A 28 -1.67 -4.97 0.80
C GLY A 28 -0.72 -6.15 0.53
N PRO A 29 -1.21 -7.30 0.03
CA PRO A 29 -0.36 -8.44 -0.34
C PRO A 29 0.73 -8.10 -1.37
N GLY A 30 0.55 -7.03 -2.12
CA GLY A 30 1.57 -6.40 -2.96
C GLY A 30 1.49 -4.90 -2.87
N VAL A 31 2.50 -4.22 -3.41
CA VAL A 31 2.55 -2.76 -3.52
C VAL A 31 2.53 -2.36 -4.98
N GLY A 32 1.52 -1.62 -5.36
CA GLY A 32 1.38 -1.17 -6.75
C GLY A 32 0.92 0.28 -6.84
N SER A 33 1.12 0.88 -8.00
CA SER A 33 0.56 2.18 -8.31
C SER A 33 0.13 2.26 -9.77
N ALA A 34 -0.66 3.29 -10.08
CA ALA A 34 -1.06 3.67 -11.41
C ALA A 34 -1.12 5.20 -11.49
N MET A 35 -1.01 5.75 -12.68
CA MET A 35 -1.08 7.18 -12.92
C MET A 35 -2.08 7.49 -14.03
N ILE A 36 -2.93 8.47 -13.78
CA ILE A 36 -3.70 9.16 -14.79
C ILE A 36 -2.99 10.49 -15.08
N ILE A 37 -2.79 10.84 -16.33
CA ILE A 37 -2.20 12.10 -16.77
C ILE A 37 -3.08 12.65 -17.87
N GLY A 38 -3.61 13.86 -17.73
CA GLY A 38 -4.51 14.47 -18.69
C GLY A 38 -5.75 13.59 -18.94
N ASN A 39 -6.34 13.04 -17.89
CA ASN A 39 -7.50 12.13 -17.95
C ASN A 39 -7.26 10.80 -18.70
N GLN A 40 -6.01 10.38 -18.85
CA GLN A 40 -5.66 9.12 -19.51
C GLN A 40 -4.73 8.29 -18.64
N LEU A 41 -4.94 6.97 -18.61
CA LEU A 41 -4.02 6.06 -17.95
C LEU A 41 -2.64 6.14 -18.61
N TYR A 42 -1.62 6.46 -17.82
CA TYR A 42 -0.25 6.44 -18.28
C TYR A 42 0.33 5.02 -18.22
N GLU A 43 0.39 4.37 -19.35
CA GLU A 43 0.82 2.98 -19.46
C GLU A 43 2.35 2.85 -19.50
N GLY A 44 3.05 3.84 -20.08
CA GLY A 44 4.48 3.79 -20.32
C GLY A 44 4.89 2.73 -21.34
N HIS A 45 6.19 2.54 -21.50
CA HIS A 45 6.72 1.53 -22.41
C HIS A 45 6.42 0.11 -21.86
N GLY A 46 5.73 -0.69 -22.66
CA GLY A 46 5.40 -2.08 -22.31
C GLY A 46 4.52 -2.21 -21.05
N TYR A 47 3.63 -1.24 -20.80
CA TYR A 47 2.72 -1.21 -19.66
C TYR A 47 3.41 -1.22 -18.28
N LYS A 48 4.67 -0.71 -18.21
CA LYS A 48 5.50 -0.77 -16.99
C LYS A 48 5.59 0.56 -16.23
N ALA A 49 4.77 1.55 -16.57
CA ALA A 49 4.72 2.80 -15.80
C ALA A 49 4.15 2.61 -14.40
N ALA A 50 4.54 3.48 -13.50
CA ALA A 50 4.00 3.60 -12.14
C ALA A 50 4.17 2.34 -11.27
N GLU A 51 5.23 1.58 -11.42
CA GLU A 51 5.49 0.37 -10.62
C GLU A 51 6.28 0.74 -9.33
N ILE A 52 5.64 1.51 -8.40
CA ILE A 52 6.27 2.01 -7.17
C ILE A 52 6.81 0.89 -6.28
N GLY A 53 6.12 -0.25 -6.22
CA GLY A 53 6.55 -1.42 -5.44
C GLY A 53 7.91 -1.95 -5.88
N HIS A 54 8.35 -1.60 -7.09
CA HIS A 54 9.62 -1.98 -7.63
C HIS A 54 10.70 -0.89 -7.59
N TYR A 55 10.48 0.20 -6.84
CA TYR A 55 11.57 1.13 -6.49
C TYR A 55 12.65 0.41 -5.70
N ILE A 56 13.90 0.57 -6.09
CA ILE A 56 15.04 0.04 -5.35
C ILE A 56 15.30 0.97 -4.16
N ILE A 57 14.96 0.51 -2.96
CA ILE A 57 15.19 1.24 -1.71
C ILE A 57 16.41 0.73 -0.95
N GLU A 58 16.91 -0.44 -1.31
CA GLU A 58 18.04 -1.11 -0.68
C GLU A 58 18.81 -1.90 -1.75
N PRO A 59 19.84 -1.33 -2.42
CA PRO A 59 20.46 -1.90 -3.62
C PRO A 59 20.87 -3.37 -3.50
N ASP A 60 21.41 -3.79 -2.33
CA ASP A 60 21.82 -5.16 -2.04
C ASP A 60 20.78 -5.96 -1.26
N GLY A 61 19.56 -5.47 -1.19
CA GLY A 61 18.46 -6.05 -0.43
C GLY A 61 17.94 -7.38 -1.00
N LEU A 62 16.79 -7.81 -0.51
CA LEU A 62 16.18 -9.10 -0.87
C LEU A 62 15.88 -9.22 -2.37
N PRO A 63 15.95 -10.43 -2.95
CA PRO A 63 15.55 -10.64 -4.34
C PRO A 63 14.04 -10.38 -4.50
N CYS A 64 13.68 -9.71 -5.59
CA CYS A 64 12.29 -9.43 -5.96
C CYS A 64 11.87 -10.31 -7.15
N ARG A 65 10.58 -10.69 -7.16
CA ARG A 65 9.98 -11.44 -8.29
C ARG A 65 10.12 -10.72 -9.65
N CYS A 66 10.39 -9.42 -9.68
CA CYS A 66 10.65 -8.67 -10.90
C CYS A 66 12.06 -8.89 -11.48
N GLY A 67 12.88 -9.73 -10.86
CA GLY A 67 14.27 -10.01 -11.24
C GLY A 67 15.31 -9.03 -10.66
N ARG A 68 14.88 -7.95 -10.01
CA ARG A 68 15.76 -6.98 -9.30
C ARG A 68 15.93 -7.37 -7.84
N ARG A 69 16.76 -6.61 -7.13
CA ARG A 69 16.96 -6.74 -5.68
C ARG A 69 16.61 -5.44 -4.97
N GLY A 70 16.19 -5.55 -3.70
CA GLY A 70 15.94 -4.42 -2.82
C GLY A 70 14.76 -3.53 -3.20
N CYS A 71 13.79 -4.09 -3.91
CA CYS A 71 12.55 -3.39 -4.24
C CYS A 71 11.74 -3.08 -2.97
N LEU A 72 11.02 -1.97 -2.97
CA LEU A 72 10.14 -1.54 -1.88
C LEU A 72 9.18 -2.67 -1.44
N GLU A 73 8.56 -3.36 -2.38
CA GLU A 73 7.63 -4.46 -2.13
C GLU A 73 8.24 -5.58 -1.28
N THR A 74 9.55 -5.84 -1.40
CA THR A 74 10.24 -6.88 -0.62
C THR A 74 10.34 -6.57 0.88
N LYS A 75 10.00 -5.36 1.29
CA LYS A 75 10.00 -4.94 2.70
C LYS A 75 8.60 -4.63 3.20
N VAL A 76 7.76 -3.97 2.39
CA VAL A 76 6.51 -3.39 2.88
C VAL A 76 5.25 -4.19 2.50
N SER A 77 5.32 -5.19 1.62
CA SER A 77 4.17 -6.06 1.36
C SER A 77 3.78 -6.89 2.58
N ILE A 78 2.51 -7.27 2.71
CA ILE A 78 2.05 -8.11 3.84
C ILE A 78 2.89 -9.39 3.95
N PRO A 79 3.14 -10.18 2.88
CA PRO A 79 4.01 -11.35 2.97
C PRO A 79 5.43 -11.01 3.48
N ALA A 80 5.99 -9.88 3.06
CA ALA A 80 7.32 -9.47 3.53
C ALA A 80 7.32 -9.13 5.03
N ILE A 81 6.27 -8.47 5.51
CA ILE A 81 6.09 -8.17 6.94
C ILE A 81 5.92 -9.47 7.73
N VAL A 82 5.02 -10.34 7.30
CA VAL A 82 4.76 -11.63 7.95
C VAL A 82 6.05 -12.46 8.05
N ASN A 83 6.79 -12.60 6.95
CA ASN A 83 8.07 -13.33 6.97
C ASN A 83 9.05 -12.70 7.97
N ARG A 84 9.11 -11.37 8.04
CA ARG A 84 9.99 -10.69 9.00
C ARG A 84 9.56 -10.91 10.44
N LEU A 85 8.26 -10.94 10.73
CA LEU A 85 7.73 -11.26 12.06
C LEU A 85 8.05 -12.71 12.45
N GLN A 86 7.92 -13.66 11.51
CA GLN A 86 8.31 -15.05 11.74
C GLN A 86 9.82 -15.23 12.02
N GLU A 87 10.68 -14.42 11.38
CA GLU A 87 12.13 -14.43 11.63
C GLU A 87 12.52 -13.99 13.04
N ILE A 88 11.82 -13.00 13.61
CA ILE A 88 12.09 -12.45 14.94
C ILE A 88 11.25 -13.09 16.04
N TYR A 89 10.38 -14.02 15.67
CA TYR A 89 9.42 -14.63 16.56
C TYR A 89 10.09 -15.34 17.74
N SER A 90 9.78 -14.88 18.94
CA SER A 90 10.19 -15.52 20.18
C SER A 90 9.28 -15.08 21.34
N LYS A 91 9.28 -15.84 22.42
CA LYS A 91 8.55 -15.47 23.63
C LYS A 91 9.08 -14.19 24.28
N GLU A 92 10.36 -13.90 24.09
CA GLU A 92 11.05 -12.75 24.66
C GLU A 92 10.86 -11.48 23.84
N GLU A 93 11.00 -11.57 22.51
CA GLU A 93 10.98 -10.42 21.60
C GLU A 93 9.57 -10.05 21.14
N THR A 94 8.69 -11.05 21.01
CA THR A 94 7.33 -10.89 20.51
C THR A 94 6.32 -11.63 21.38
N PRO A 95 6.25 -11.33 22.71
CA PRO A 95 5.42 -12.05 23.66
C PRO A 95 3.95 -12.08 23.27
N ARG A 96 3.42 -10.99 22.71
CA ARG A 96 2.03 -10.92 22.29
C ARG A 96 1.73 -11.77 21.07
N LEU A 97 2.61 -11.73 20.04
CA LEU A 97 2.50 -12.66 18.92
C LEU A 97 2.60 -14.11 19.38
N TYR A 98 3.48 -14.38 20.33
CA TYR A 98 3.64 -15.73 20.92
C TYR A 98 2.35 -16.24 21.56
N GLU A 99 1.65 -15.39 22.33
CA GLU A 99 0.36 -15.70 22.93
C GLU A 99 -0.74 -15.93 21.88
N LEU A 100 -0.83 -15.05 20.86
CA LEU A 100 -1.87 -15.13 19.83
C LEU A 100 -1.74 -16.35 18.91
N THR A 101 -0.53 -16.92 18.82
CA THR A 101 -0.25 -18.08 17.98
C THR A 101 -0.07 -19.37 18.75
N ASP A 102 -0.31 -19.38 20.08
CA ASP A 102 -0.05 -20.52 20.96
C ASP A 102 1.38 -21.08 20.79
N GLY A 103 2.36 -20.21 20.52
CA GLY A 103 3.76 -20.59 20.35
C GLY A 103 4.13 -21.10 18.95
N ASP A 104 3.23 -21.08 17.96
CA ASP A 104 3.49 -21.50 16.60
C ASP A 104 3.68 -20.28 15.65
N PRO A 105 4.91 -20.02 15.14
CA PRO A 105 5.13 -18.93 14.19
C PRO A 105 4.37 -19.11 12.86
N GLY A 106 3.97 -20.34 12.51
CA GLY A 106 3.13 -20.62 11.34
C GLY A 106 1.73 -20.02 11.44
N GLY A 107 1.27 -19.69 12.64
CA GLY A 107 0.02 -18.98 12.88
C GLY A 107 0.03 -17.52 12.42
N ILE A 108 1.22 -16.93 12.17
CA ILE A 108 1.35 -15.58 11.60
C ILE A 108 1.16 -15.70 10.09
N THR A 109 -0.06 -15.46 9.62
CA THR A 109 -0.43 -15.46 8.20
C THR A 109 -0.76 -14.04 7.72
N GLU A 110 -0.97 -13.86 6.42
CA GLU A 110 -1.43 -12.57 5.88
C GLU A 110 -2.79 -12.17 6.45
N GLU A 111 -3.68 -13.15 6.63
CA GLU A 111 -5.03 -12.95 7.15
C GLU A 111 -5.00 -12.61 8.65
N SER A 112 -4.39 -13.45 9.48
CA SER A 112 -4.28 -13.22 10.92
C SER A 112 -3.55 -11.92 11.24
N PHE A 113 -2.47 -11.60 10.53
CA PHE A 113 -1.76 -10.33 10.71
C PHE A 113 -2.68 -9.13 10.49
N THR A 114 -3.48 -9.15 9.42
CA THR A 114 -4.40 -8.05 9.12
C THR A 114 -5.48 -7.91 10.21
N GLU A 115 -6.04 -9.02 10.69
CA GLU A 115 -7.02 -9.04 11.77
C GLU A 115 -6.45 -8.53 13.10
N TRP A 116 -5.21 -8.89 13.43
CA TRP A 116 -4.59 -8.50 14.70
C TRP A 116 -4.21 -7.02 14.79
N ILE A 117 -4.04 -6.34 13.65
CA ILE A 117 -3.84 -4.89 13.63
C ILE A 117 -5.16 -4.16 13.97
N GLU A 118 -6.31 -4.76 13.76
CA GLU A 118 -7.64 -4.19 14.05
C GLU A 118 -8.06 -4.26 15.53
N GLY A 119 -7.17 -4.67 16.43
CA GLY A 119 -7.43 -4.88 17.85
C GLY A 119 -8.30 -3.82 18.53
N ALA A 120 -9.06 -4.25 19.57
CA ALA A 120 -10.06 -3.45 20.28
C ALA A 120 -9.49 -2.15 20.89
N GLU A 121 -10.32 -1.09 20.97
CA GLU A 121 -10.03 0.20 21.61
C GLU A 121 -8.98 1.10 20.94
N GLY A 122 -8.77 0.97 19.62
CA GLY A 122 -8.02 1.98 18.83
C GLY A 122 -6.49 1.83 18.85
N LEU A 123 -5.95 0.81 19.53
CA LEU A 123 -4.56 0.38 19.40
C LEU A 123 -4.52 -1.06 18.91
N PRO A 124 -3.77 -1.35 17.85
CA PRO A 124 -3.58 -2.71 17.40
C PRO A 124 -2.89 -3.52 18.49
N ASP A 125 -3.49 -4.64 18.87
CA ASP A 125 -3.05 -5.44 20.01
C ASP A 125 -1.59 -5.94 19.86
N ILE A 126 -1.19 -6.31 18.64
CA ILE A 126 0.18 -6.77 18.37
C ILE A 126 1.24 -5.64 18.46
N LEU A 127 0.85 -4.39 18.46
CA LEU A 127 1.78 -3.26 18.61
C LEU A 127 2.24 -3.05 20.06
N SER A 128 1.71 -3.82 21.01
CA SER A 128 2.28 -3.92 22.36
C SER A 128 3.67 -4.56 22.34
N ASP A 129 3.97 -5.38 21.34
CA ASP A 129 5.33 -5.87 21.07
C ASP A 129 6.16 -4.80 20.37
N SER A 130 7.14 -4.21 21.04
CA SER A 130 7.96 -3.12 20.48
C SER A 130 8.65 -3.49 19.17
N ALA A 131 9.11 -4.74 19.03
CA ALA A 131 9.73 -5.23 17.81
C ALA A 131 8.74 -5.26 16.62
N VAL A 132 7.48 -5.58 16.87
CA VAL A 132 6.41 -5.54 15.86
C VAL A 132 6.09 -4.10 15.47
N ALA A 133 5.93 -3.23 16.47
CA ALA A 133 5.68 -1.80 16.27
C ALA A 133 6.79 -1.14 15.43
N ASP A 134 8.06 -1.46 15.73
CA ASP A 134 9.22 -0.95 14.99
C ASP A 134 9.23 -1.42 13.54
N ILE A 135 8.99 -2.71 13.28
CA ILE A 135 8.91 -3.24 11.91
C ILE A 135 7.80 -2.54 11.13
N LEU A 136 6.63 -2.44 11.70
CA LEU A 136 5.48 -1.82 11.04
C LEU A 136 5.72 -0.32 10.82
N GLY A 137 6.21 0.41 11.82
CA GLY A 137 6.54 1.82 11.72
C GLY A 137 7.57 2.12 10.62
N HIS A 138 8.66 1.35 10.56
CA HIS A 138 9.65 1.49 9.49
C HIS A 138 9.08 1.19 8.09
N ASN A 139 8.16 0.25 7.97
CA ASN A 139 7.56 -0.08 6.68
C ASN A 139 6.55 0.98 6.24
N ILE A 140 5.77 1.55 7.16
CA ILE A 140 4.89 2.70 6.90
C ILE A 140 5.74 3.87 6.39
N GLU A 141 6.83 4.20 7.10
CA GLU A 141 7.73 5.29 6.73
C GLU A 141 8.37 5.08 5.35
N ARG A 142 8.82 3.85 5.02
CA ARG A 142 9.38 3.52 3.70
C ARG A 142 8.37 3.77 2.58
N LEU A 143 7.14 3.33 2.76
CA LEU A 143 6.09 3.55 1.77
C LEU A 143 5.75 5.04 1.64
N ALA A 144 5.56 5.75 2.76
CA ALA A 144 5.26 7.19 2.76
C ALA A 144 6.33 7.98 2.01
N ARG A 145 7.61 7.73 2.29
CA ARG A 145 8.73 8.37 1.59
C ARG A 145 8.74 8.08 0.09
N ALA A 146 8.47 6.83 -0.31
CA ALA A 146 8.41 6.47 -1.72
C ALA A 146 7.24 7.18 -2.43
N VAL A 147 6.08 7.27 -1.80
CA VAL A 147 4.89 7.95 -2.33
C VAL A 147 5.15 9.45 -2.47
N VAL A 148 5.70 10.10 -1.43
CA VAL A 148 6.03 11.53 -1.47
C VAL A 148 7.05 11.85 -2.58
N ASN A 149 8.06 11.00 -2.79
CA ASN A 149 9.01 11.17 -3.89
C ASN A 149 8.30 11.12 -5.26
N VAL A 150 7.33 10.23 -5.44
CA VAL A 150 6.55 10.16 -6.68
C VAL A 150 5.64 11.40 -6.82
N MET A 151 4.99 11.83 -5.75
CA MET A 151 4.16 13.04 -5.75
C MET A 151 5.00 14.28 -6.10
N THR A 152 6.23 14.39 -5.57
CA THR A 152 7.16 15.48 -5.89
C THR A 152 7.53 15.51 -7.38
N MET A 153 7.69 14.32 -8.00
CA MET A 153 8.05 14.24 -9.43
C MET A 153 6.89 14.52 -10.37
N LEU A 154 5.68 14.12 -9.99
CA LEU A 154 4.51 14.11 -10.87
C LEU A 154 3.54 15.26 -10.61
N ALA A 155 3.59 15.84 -9.40
CA ALA A 155 2.65 16.86 -8.92
C ALA A 155 1.19 16.51 -9.30
N PRO A 156 0.66 15.34 -8.87
CA PRO A 156 -0.72 14.98 -9.19
C PRO A 156 -1.69 15.94 -8.52
N ASP A 157 -2.86 16.13 -9.11
CA ASP A 157 -3.94 16.93 -8.50
C ASP A 157 -4.45 16.22 -7.23
N HIS A 158 -4.48 14.86 -7.25
CA HIS A 158 -4.85 14.03 -6.11
C HIS A 158 -4.08 12.71 -6.07
N THR A 159 -3.82 12.21 -4.86
CA THR A 159 -3.31 10.84 -4.63
C THR A 159 -4.39 10.01 -3.95
N ILE A 160 -4.77 8.90 -4.57
CA ILE A 160 -5.80 8.00 -4.07
C ILE A 160 -5.13 6.76 -3.49
N ILE A 161 -5.36 6.53 -2.20
CA ILE A 161 -4.80 5.40 -1.46
C ILE A 161 -5.86 4.33 -1.19
N PHE A 162 -5.47 3.05 -1.25
CA PHE A 162 -6.37 1.92 -0.99
C PHE A 162 -5.62 0.61 -0.72
N GLY A 163 -6.35 -0.41 -0.29
CA GLY A 163 -5.85 -1.76 -0.02
C GLY A 163 -5.87 -2.10 1.47
N SER A 164 -5.82 -3.41 1.78
CA SER A 164 -6.09 -3.94 3.11
C SER A 164 -5.25 -3.33 4.23
N MET A 165 -3.99 -2.97 3.97
CA MET A 165 -3.17 -2.26 4.96
C MET A 165 -3.70 -0.86 5.26
N LEU A 166 -4.10 -0.12 4.22
CA LEU A 166 -4.60 1.25 4.37
C LEU A 166 -6.06 1.31 4.81
N ASP A 167 -6.77 0.18 4.82
CA ASP A 167 -8.11 0.08 5.40
C ASP A 167 -8.09 0.12 6.94
N ASN A 168 -6.95 -0.18 7.55
CA ASN A 168 -6.74 -0.01 8.98
C ASN A 168 -6.49 1.47 9.33
N ALA A 169 -7.31 2.03 10.23
CA ALA A 169 -7.27 3.45 10.58
C ALA A 169 -5.93 3.88 11.23
N TYR A 170 -5.31 3.02 12.03
CA TYR A 170 -4.01 3.31 12.64
C TYR A 170 -2.92 3.43 11.57
N ILE A 171 -2.87 2.47 10.65
CA ILE A 171 -1.88 2.46 9.56
C ILE A 171 -2.08 3.65 8.63
N GLU A 172 -3.33 3.94 8.27
CA GLU A 172 -3.66 5.11 7.45
C GLU A 172 -3.18 6.41 8.10
N GLN A 173 -3.52 6.63 9.37
CA GLN A 173 -3.10 7.84 10.09
C GLN A 173 -1.58 7.94 10.22
N ALA A 174 -0.91 6.82 10.51
CA ALA A 174 0.56 6.77 10.57
C ALA A 174 1.19 7.07 9.21
N PHE A 175 0.65 6.51 8.14
CA PHE A 175 1.09 6.76 6.77
C PHE A 175 0.92 8.26 6.39
N LEU A 176 -0.24 8.84 6.65
CA LEU A 176 -0.50 10.26 6.38
C LEU A 176 0.40 11.19 7.22
N ARG A 177 0.61 10.85 8.49
CA ARG A 177 1.57 11.57 9.34
C ARG A 177 2.98 11.53 8.76
N ASP A 178 3.43 10.38 8.29
CA ASP A 178 4.78 10.22 7.75
C ASP A 178 4.90 10.87 6.36
N CYS A 179 3.84 10.93 5.55
CA CYS A 179 3.83 11.74 4.33
C CYS A 179 4.04 13.23 4.66
N ARG A 180 3.32 13.77 5.65
CA ARG A 180 3.47 15.17 6.09
C ARG A 180 4.84 15.48 6.70
N LYS A 181 5.50 14.49 7.31
CA LYS A 181 6.87 14.62 7.80
C LYS A 181 7.86 14.94 6.69
N TYR A 182 7.64 14.35 5.49
CA TYR A 182 8.49 14.55 4.32
C TYR A 182 8.09 15.76 3.49
N ASP A 183 6.80 16.06 3.43
CA ASP A 183 6.30 17.29 2.79
C ASP A 183 5.06 17.80 3.51
N PRO A 184 5.20 18.88 4.31
CA PRO A 184 4.09 19.48 5.06
C PRO A 184 2.97 20.08 4.20
N SER A 185 3.18 20.26 2.90
CA SER A 185 2.15 20.77 1.99
C SER A 185 1.07 19.72 1.67
N TYR A 186 1.36 18.43 1.89
CA TYR A 186 0.39 17.37 1.65
C TYR A 186 -0.63 17.26 2.78
N THR A 187 -1.80 17.80 2.51
CA THR A 187 -2.98 17.73 3.39
C THR A 187 -3.88 16.55 3.01
N GLU A 188 -4.95 16.33 3.80
CA GLU A 188 -5.99 15.34 3.49
C GLU A 188 -6.75 15.64 2.19
N GLU A 189 -6.67 16.87 1.68
CA GLU A 189 -7.22 17.23 0.38
C GLU A 189 -6.40 16.63 -0.78
N TYR A 190 -5.09 16.41 -0.59
CA TYR A 190 -4.19 15.86 -1.61
C TYR A 190 -4.08 14.34 -1.58
N ILE A 191 -4.29 13.73 -0.41
CA ILE A 191 -4.21 12.28 -0.25
C ILE A 191 -5.54 11.81 0.34
N GLY A 192 -6.34 11.15 -0.48
CA GLY A 192 -7.66 10.67 -0.11
C GLY A 192 -7.84 9.17 -0.32
N ARG A 193 -8.89 8.64 0.27
CA ARG A 193 -9.31 7.25 0.04
C ARG A 193 -10.14 7.12 -1.22
N SER A 194 -9.98 5.99 -1.90
CA SER A 194 -10.86 5.62 -2.98
C SER A 194 -12.31 5.48 -2.50
N LEU A 195 -13.24 6.09 -3.23
CA LEU A 195 -14.68 5.88 -3.02
C LEU A 195 -15.13 4.49 -3.45
N LEU A 196 -14.36 3.83 -4.31
CA LEU A 196 -14.66 2.53 -4.91
C LEU A 196 -13.88 1.38 -4.24
N SER A 197 -13.11 1.63 -3.19
CA SER A 197 -12.20 0.65 -2.57
C SER A 197 -12.90 -0.66 -2.16
N ARG A 198 -14.13 -0.59 -1.67
CA ARG A 198 -14.94 -1.76 -1.29
C ARG A 198 -15.45 -2.60 -2.48
N GLN A 199 -15.38 -2.08 -3.69
CA GLN A 199 -15.91 -2.71 -4.90
C GLN A 199 -14.81 -3.06 -5.91
N ILE A 200 -13.56 -3.01 -5.50
CA ILE A 200 -12.35 -3.10 -6.34
C ILE A 200 -12.33 -4.35 -7.23
N HIS A 201 -12.83 -5.48 -6.72
CA HIS A 201 -12.81 -6.76 -7.43
C HIS A 201 -13.83 -6.84 -8.58
N SER A 202 -14.89 -6.05 -8.52
CA SER A 202 -15.94 -6.03 -9.54
C SER A 202 -15.83 -4.86 -10.52
N ILE A 203 -15.34 -3.72 -10.07
CA ILE A 203 -15.30 -2.48 -10.88
C ILE A 203 -14.15 -2.51 -11.89
N GLY A 204 -12.97 -2.99 -11.52
CA GLY A 204 -11.81 -2.96 -12.41
C GLY A 204 -12.05 -3.71 -13.74
N PRO A 205 -12.44 -4.99 -13.73
CA PRO A 205 -12.78 -5.73 -14.95
C PRO A 205 -13.91 -5.09 -15.74
N THR A 206 -14.96 -4.62 -15.06
CA THR A 206 -16.13 -3.99 -15.69
C THR A 206 -15.77 -2.68 -16.38
N ALA A 207 -14.91 -1.86 -15.79
CA ALA A 207 -14.47 -0.59 -16.35
C ALA A 207 -13.65 -0.78 -17.64
N ILE A 208 -12.74 -1.76 -17.66
CA ILE A 208 -11.96 -2.10 -18.87
C ILE A 208 -12.90 -2.54 -19.99
N THR A 209 -13.82 -3.46 -19.69
CA THR A 209 -14.78 -3.96 -20.67
C THR A 209 -15.69 -2.84 -21.19
N ALA A 210 -16.15 -1.95 -20.31
CA ALA A 210 -16.97 -0.81 -20.71
C ALA A 210 -16.19 0.15 -21.63
N LYS A 211 -14.92 0.43 -21.31
CA LYS A 211 -14.06 1.30 -22.14
C LYS A 211 -13.84 0.71 -23.53
N GLU A 212 -13.56 -0.59 -23.62
CA GLU A 212 -13.32 -1.26 -24.92
C GLU A 212 -14.58 -1.39 -25.79
N LEU A 213 -15.78 -1.46 -25.18
CA LEU A 213 -17.02 -1.68 -25.90
C LEU A 213 -17.81 -0.41 -26.21
N PHE A 214 -17.63 0.67 -25.45
CA PHE A 214 -18.51 1.85 -25.54
C PHE A 214 -17.79 3.19 -25.72
N PHE A 215 -16.46 3.23 -25.65
CA PHE A 215 -15.64 4.44 -25.83
C PHE A 215 -14.42 4.19 -26.71
#